data_063e39a039124064b50778acabfaaef9
#
_entry.id   063e39a039124064b50778acabfaaef9
#
_cell.length_a   1.000
_cell.length_b   1.000
_cell.length_c   1.000
_cell.angle_alpha   90.00
_cell.angle_beta   90.00
_cell.angle_gamma   90.00
#
_symmetry.space_group_name_H-M   'P 1'
#
loop_
_entity.id
_entity.type
_entity.pdbx_description
1 polymer ?
#
loop_
_entity_poly.entity_id
_entity_poly.type
_entity_poly.pdbx_seq_one_letter_code
_entity_poly.pdbx_strand_id
1 'polypeptide(L)'
;PNVRLSDEIIARRGAELAVVAEEAYQQLLKDNPDALHPVYIVGSEVPIPGGSQDAVETGLQVTKVSDFKQTVATFEKAFHDHQLDEAWKHVIGVVVQPGVEEKDAGCTPYDRSKAADLMASIKEYNNLVFEGHSTDYQTKISLRELVEDGVGILKVGPGLTYMMRE
;
A
#
# COMPACT_ATOMS: atom_id res chain seq x y z
N PRO A 1 0.87 24.14 9.30
CA PRO A 1 -0.19 23.16 9.49
C PRO A 1 -0.04 22.10 8.42
N ASN A 2 0.24 20.85 8.84
CA ASN A 2 0.28 19.71 7.94
C ASN A 2 -1.17 19.36 7.55
N VAL A 3 -1.68 19.99 6.51
CA VAL A 3 -2.97 19.60 5.93
C VAL A 3 -2.72 18.36 5.10
N ARG A 4 -3.40 17.25 5.42
CA ARG A 4 -3.42 16.06 4.59
C ARG A 4 -3.87 16.44 3.18
N LEU A 5 -3.11 16.05 2.16
CA LEU A 5 -3.51 16.25 0.76
C LEU A 5 -4.77 15.43 0.46
N SER A 6 -5.61 15.95 -0.43
CA SER A 6 -6.75 15.16 -0.90
C SER A 6 -6.29 13.96 -1.74
N ASP A 7 -7.11 12.91 -1.77
CA ASP A 7 -6.80 11.68 -2.51
C ASP A 7 -6.64 11.95 -4.01
N GLU A 8 -7.38 12.92 -4.58
CA GLU A 8 -7.25 13.33 -5.97
C GLU A 8 -5.87 13.94 -6.26
N ILE A 9 -5.33 14.76 -5.34
CA ILE A 9 -3.99 15.34 -5.50
C ILE A 9 -2.93 14.22 -5.42
N ILE A 10 -3.08 13.29 -4.48
CA ILE A 10 -2.17 12.17 -4.31
C ILE A 10 -2.21 11.26 -5.54
N ALA A 11 -3.41 10.90 -6.01
CA ALA A 11 -3.59 10.05 -7.18
C ALA A 11 -3.03 10.70 -8.46
N ARG A 12 -3.28 12.00 -8.66
CA ARG A 12 -2.69 12.74 -9.79
C ARG A 12 -1.16 12.70 -9.76
N ARG A 13 -0.54 12.96 -8.62
CA ARG A 13 0.92 12.90 -8.46
C ARG A 13 1.45 11.49 -8.71
N GLY A 14 0.73 10.46 -8.26
CA GLY A 14 1.06 9.07 -8.55
C GLY A 14 1.01 8.77 -10.04
N ALA A 15 -0.02 9.24 -10.74
CA ALA A 15 -0.12 9.10 -12.20
C ALA A 15 1.00 9.87 -12.94
N GLU A 16 1.33 11.10 -12.52
CA GLU A 16 2.45 11.87 -13.08
C GLU A 16 3.79 11.11 -12.95
N LEU A 17 4.03 10.44 -11.81
CA LEU A 17 5.21 9.58 -11.63
C LEU A 17 5.15 8.32 -12.50
N ALA A 18 3.98 7.72 -12.68
CA ALA A 18 3.80 6.57 -13.55
C ALA A 18 4.06 6.92 -15.02
N VAL A 19 3.70 8.13 -15.50
CA VAL A 19 4.10 8.61 -16.84
C VAL A 19 5.60 8.51 -17.04
N VAL A 20 6.39 9.02 -16.09
CA VAL A 20 7.86 8.99 -16.17
C VAL A 20 8.39 7.56 -16.15
N ALA A 21 7.78 6.68 -15.33
CA ALA A 21 8.15 5.27 -15.28
C ALA A 21 7.88 4.56 -16.62
N GLU A 22 6.73 4.81 -17.25
CA GLU A 22 6.39 4.26 -18.57
C GLU A 22 7.33 4.78 -19.66
N GLU A 23 7.66 6.07 -19.66
CA GLU A 23 8.64 6.63 -20.59
C GLU A 23 10.01 5.96 -20.44
N ALA A 24 10.47 5.77 -19.21
CA ALA A 24 11.73 5.06 -18.92
C ALA A 24 11.66 3.60 -19.38
N TYR A 25 10.55 2.92 -19.17
CA TYR A 25 10.34 1.55 -19.64
C TYR A 25 10.41 1.47 -21.17
N GLN A 26 9.78 2.40 -21.90
CA GLN A 26 9.87 2.45 -23.35
C GLN A 26 11.29 2.68 -23.87
N GLN A 27 12.11 3.42 -23.14
CA GLN A 27 13.55 3.55 -23.49
C GLN A 27 14.29 2.23 -23.24
N LEU A 28 14.04 1.60 -22.09
CA LEU A 28 14.66 0.31 -21.73
C LEU A 28 14.36 -0.78 -22.78
N LEU A 29 13.15 -0.83 -23.30
CA LEU A 29 12.74 -1.80 -24.32
C LEU A 29 13.55 -1.70 -25.61
N LYS A 30 14.12 -0.55 -25.94
CA LYS A 30 14.98 -0.38 -27.14
C LYS A 30 16.29 -1.18 -27.01
N ASP A 31 16.83 -1.24 -25.79
CA ASP A 31 18.08 -1.93 -25.49
C ASP A 31 17.86 -3.37 -24.99
N ASN A 32 16.71 -3.61 -24.37
CA ASN A 32 16.31 -4.91 -23.83
C ASN A 32 14.83 -5.19 -24.13
N PRO A 33 14.51 -5.79 -25.29
CA PRO A 33 13.13 -6.08 -25.69
C PRO A 33 12.38 -7.04 -24.75
N ASP A 34 13.09 -7.82 -23.94
CA ASP A 34 12.53 -8.77 -23.00
C ASP A 34 12.42 -8.19 -21.57
N ALA A 35 12.61 -6.87 -21.42
CA ALA A 35 12.49 -6.23 -20.11
C ALA A 35 11.08 -6.40 -19.54
N LEU A 36 11.01 -6.75 -18.25
CA LEU A 36 9.74 -6.85 -17.55
C LEU A 36 9.10 -5.48 -17.39
N HIS A 37 7.80 -5.43 -17.62
CA HIS A 37 7.02 -4.22 -17.38
C HIS A 37 7.06 -3.84 -15.90
N PRO A 38 7.18 -2.54 -15.55
CA PRO A 38 7.04 -2.11 -14.17
C PRO A 38 5.65 -2.46 -13.64
N VAL A 39 5.58 -2.76 -12.35
CA VAL A 39 4.32 -2.94 -11.63
C VAL A 39 4.13 -1.80 -10.64
N TYR A 40 2.88 -1.47 -10.37
CA TYR A 40 2.53 -0.32 -9.56
C TYR A 40 1.76 -0.72 -8.31
N ILE A 41 2.02 0.00 -7.24
CA ILE A 41 1.24 -0.03 -6.01
C ILE A 41 0.72 1.37 -5.79
N VAL A 42 -0.58 1.49 -5.52
CA VAL A 42 -1.25 2.76 -5.32
C VAL A 42 -1.80 2.86 -3.89
N GLY A 43 -2.11 4.07 -3.46
CA GLY A 43 -2.73 4.31 -2.17
C GLY A 43 -2.24 5.58 -1.50
N SER A 44 -3.03 6.06 -0.54
CA SER A 44 -2.75 7.28 0.24
C SER A 44 -2.54 7.00 1.73
N GLU A 45 -2.73 5.77 2.18
CA GLU A 45 -2.65 5.34 3.58
C GLU A 45 -1.21 5.04 4.01
N VAL A 46 -0.33 6.04 3.91
CA VAL A 46 1.07 5.90 4.34
C VAL A 46 1.17 6.25 5.82
N PRO A 47 1.67 5.35 6.68
CA PRO A 47 1.85 5.64 8.09
C PRO A 47 2.83 6.79 8.30
N ILE A 48 2.56 7.59 9.32
CA ILE A 48 3.48 8.67 9.74
C ILE A 48 4.71 8.04 10.39
N PRO A 49 5.93 8.43 10.00
CA PRO A 49 7.15 7.95 10.65
C PRO A 49 7.12 8.16 12.17
N GLY A 50 7.38 7.13 12.95
CA GLY A 50 7.32 7.17 14.42
C GLY A 50 5.93 6.89 15.01
N GLY A 51 4.96 6.54 14.17
CA GLY A 51 3.57 6.28 14.58
C GLY A 51 2.73 7.54 14.77
N SER A 52 1.42 7.39 14.80
CA SER A 52 0.51 8.50 15.10
C SER A 52 0.45 8.75 16.60
N GLN A 53 0.85 9.94 17.05
CA GLN A 53 0.69 10.33 18.46
C GLN A 53 -0.79 10.48 18.85
N ASP A 54 -1.66 10.77 17.87
CA ASP A 54 -3.12 10.88 18.06
C ASP A 54 -3.80 9.51 18.24
N ALA A 55 -3.18 8.42 17.82
CA ALA A 55 -3.69 7.06 17.97
C ALA A 55 -3.76 6.58 19.44
N VAL A 56 -3.18 7.34 20.36
CA VAL A 56 -3.24 7.03 21.79
C VAL A 56 -4.65 7.24 22.34
N GLU A 57 -5.41 8.19 21.82
CA GLU A 57 -6.76 8.50 22.30
C GLU A 57 -7.89 7.78 21.55
N THR A 58 -7.69 7.45 20.26
CA THR A 58 -8.76 6.86 19.41
C THR A 58 -8.53 5.40 19.00
N GLY A 59 -7.34 4.86 19.30
CA GLY A 59 -6.92 3.53 18.81
C GLY A 59 -6.59 3.54 17.31
N LEU A 60 -5.74 2.60 16.90
CA LEU A 60 -5.41 2.40 15.50
C LEU A 60 -6.63 1.89 14.73
N GLN A 61 -7.03 2.61 13.68
CA GLN A 61 -8.21 2.26 12.89
C GLN A 61 -7.80 1.48 11.63
N VAL A 62 -8.53 0.42 11.35
CA VAL A 62 -8.45 -0.31 10.07
C VAL A 62 -9.05 0.57 8.98
N THR A 63 -8.44 0.57 7.79
CA THR A 63 -9.00 1.23 6.61
C THR A 63 -10.44 0.76 6.35
N LYS A 64 -11.35 1.70 6.18
CA LYS A 64 -12.74 1.37 5.85
C LYS A 64 -12.83 0.86 4.42
N VAL A 65 -13.74 -0.10 4.18
CA VAL A 65 -13.99 -0.64 2.83
C VAL A 65 -14.37 0.47 1.84
N SER A 66 -15.18 1.46 2.28
CA SER A 66 -15.54 2.62 1.45
C SER A 66 -14.33 3.42 0.99
N ASP A 67 -13.39 3.65 1.92
CA ASP A 67 -12.21 4.48 1.67
C ASP A 67 -11.23 3.74 0.75
N PHE A 68 -11.05 2.43 0.96
CA PHE A 68 -10.31 1.56 0.05
C PHE A 68 -10.86 1.63 -1.38
N LYS A 69 -12.18 1.40 -1.55
CA LYS A 69 -12.83 1.43 -2.86
C LYS A 69 -12.73 2.83 -3.51
N GLN A 70 -12.88 3.88 -2.73
CA GLN A 70 -12.71 5.25 -3.20
C GLN A 70 -11.27 5.51 -3.66
N THR A 71 -10.28 5.03 -2.92
CA THR A 71 -8.85 5.14 -3.31
C THR A 71 -8.61 4.47 -4.65
N VAL A 72 -9.05 3.21 -4.84
CA VAL A 72 -8.90 2.50 -6.12
C VAL A 72 -9.52 3.30 -7.26
N ALA A 73 -10.78 3.72 -7.12
CA ALA A 73 -11.48 4.47 -8.16
C ALA A 73 -10.81 5.82 -8.48
N THR A 74 -10.28 6.51 -7.48
CA THR A 74 -9.60 7.80 -7.66
C THR A 74 -8.27 7.64 -8.41
N PHE A 75 -7.49 6.60 -8.08
CA PHE A 75 -6.25 6.30 -8.81
C PHE A 75 -6.52 5.79 -10.22
N GLU A 76 -7.51 4.92 -10.42
CA GLU A 76 -7.91 4.46 -11.75
C GLU A 76 -8.27 5.64 -12.67
N LYS A 77 -9.10 6.56 -12.15
CA LYS A 77 -9.43 7.79 -12.87
C LYS A 77 -8.20 8.64 -13.19
N ALA A 78 -7.28 8.81 -12.25
CA ALA A 78 -6.06 9.60 -12.47
C ALA A 78 -5.16 8.96 -13.53
N PHE A 79 -5.00 7.65 -13.54
CA PHE A 79 -4.28 6.93 -14.59
C PHE A 79 -4.95 7.12 -15.95
N HIS A 80 -6.26 6.96 -16.03
CA HIS A 80 -7.04 7.18 -17.25
C HIS A 80 -6.88 8.62 -17.77
N ASP A 81 -7.02 9.63 -16.92
CA ASP A 81 -6.86 11.04 -17.27
C ASP A 81 -5.46 11.35 -17.84
N HIS A 82 -4.44 10.57 -17.48
CA HIS A 82 -3.07 10.64 -18.01
C HIS A 82 -2.76 9.67 -19.16
N GLN A 83 -3.78 9.02 -19.73
CA GLN A 83 -3.65 8.06 -20.84
C GLN A 83 -2.80 6.84 -20.48
N LEU A 84 -2.86 6.40 -19.22
CA LEU A 84 -2.12 5.28 -18.66
C LEU A 84 -3.00 4.02 -18.47
N ASP A 85 -3.97 3.78 -19.37
CA ASP A 85 -4.89 2.63 -19.28
C ASP A 85 -4.15 1.29 -19.32
N GLU A 86 -3.08 1.19 -20.11
CA GLU A 86 -2.25 -0.02 -20.14
C GLU A 86 -1.44 -0.19 -18.85
N ALA A 87 -0.85 0.88 -18.34
CA ALA A 87 -0.12 0.87 -17.07
C ALA A 87 -1.04 0.52 -15.88
N TRP A 88 -2.31 0.95 -15.92
CA TRP A 88 -3.29 0.57 -14.90
C TRP A 88 -3.48 -0.94 -14.77
N LYS A 89 -3.38 -1.70 -15.86
CA LYS A 89 -3.45 -3.17 -15.82
C LYS A 89 -2.29 -3.82 -15.06
N HIS A 90 -1.21 -3.06 -14.84
CA HIS A 90 -0.04 -3.47 -14.08
C HIS A 90 -0.05 -2.94 -12.63
N VAL A 91 -1.14 -2.32 -12.19
CA VAL A 91 -1.35 -2.05 -10.77
C VAL A 91 -1.68 -3.37 -10.08
N ILE A 92 -0.83 -3.78 -9.15
CA ILE A 92 -0.91 -5.08 -8.48
C ILE A 92 -1.26 -4.97 -7.00
N GLY A 93 -1.18 -3.77 -6.43
CA GLY A 93 -1.43 -3.61 -5.01
C GLY A 93 -1.97 -2.25 -4.61
N VAL A 94 -2.63 -2.24 -3.46
CA VAL A 94 -3.15 -1.03 -2.83
C VAL A 94 -2.70 -0.98 -1.38
N VAL A 95 -2.12 0.16 -0.98
CA VAL A 95 -1.72 0.39 0.41
C VAL A 95 -2.96 0.57 1.28
N VAL A 96 -3.02 -0.16 2.38
CA VAL A 96 -4.07 -0.05 3.39
C VAL A 96 -3.49 -0.10 4.79
N GLN A 97 -4.26 0.37 5.77
CA GLN A 97 -3.97 0.17 7.19
C GLN A 97 -4.76 -1.05 7.70
N PRO A 98 -4.09 -2.21 7.89
CA PRO A 98 -4.76 -3.43 8.38
C PRO A 98 -4.90 -3.48 9.89
N GLY A 99 -4.59 -2.39 10.59
CA GLY A 99 -4.62 -2.32 12.06
C GLY A 99 -3.31 -2.69 12.72
N VAL A 100 -2.19 -2.63 12.01
CA VAL A 100 -0.84 -2.84 12.55
C VAL A 100 -0.05 -1.54 12.56
N GLU A 101 0.73 -1.32 13.61
CA GLU A 101 1.57 -0.13 13.74
C GLU A 101 2.83 -0.47 14.54
N GLU A 102 3.94 0.07 14.09
CA GLU A 102 5.19 0.06 14.84
C GLU A 102 5.26 1.33 15.68
N LYS A 103 5.65 1.16 16.95
CA LYS A 103 5.83 2.25 17.95
C LYS A 103 7.21 2.14 18.58
N ASP A 104 7.67 3.22 19.21
CA ASP A 104 8.97 3.27 19.89
C ASP A 104 9.14 2.14 20.95
N ALA A 105 8.07 1.70 21.56
CA ALA A 105 8.08 0.68 22.63
C ALA A 105 7.29 -0.59 22.27
N GLY A 106 7.23 -0.95 21.00
CA GLY A 106 6.56 -2.18 20.57
C GLY A 106 5.74 -2.05 19.28
N CYS A 107 4.91 -3.02 19.02
CA CYS A 107 4.02 -2.99 17.85
C CYS A 107 2.58 -3.33 18.24
N THR A 108 1.63 -2.82 17.48
CA THR A 108 0.23 -3.24 17.56
C THR A 108 0.09 -4.54 16.76
N PRO A 109 -0.25 -5.67 17.39
CA PRO A 109 -0.39 -6.94 16.68
C PRO A 109 -1.61 -6.92 15.75
N TYR A 110 -1.52 -7.67 14.64
CA TYR A 110 -2.63 -7.86 13.74
C TYR A 110 -3.81 -8.54 14.45
N ASP A 111 -5.00 -8.01 14.23
CA ASP A 111 -6.26 -8.56 14.73
C ASP A 111 -7.19 -8.85 13.53
N ARG A 112 -7.20 -10.11 13.12
CA ARG A 112 -7.99 -10.62 11.98
C ARG A 112 -9.46 -10.27 12.08
N SER A 113 -10.02 -10.26 13.29
CA SER A 113 -11.44 -9.96 13.49
C SER A 113 -11.80 -8.51 13.18
N LYS A 114 -10.90 -7.59 13.46
CA LYS A 114 -11.08 -6.16 13.18
C LYS A 114 -10.91 -5.84 11.70
N ALA A 115 -10.04 -6.58 11.01
CA ALA A 115 -9.75 -6.38 9.59
C ALA A 115 -10.67 -7.16 8.64
N ALA A 116 -11.55 -8.01 9.15
CA ALA A 116 -12.31 -9.00 8.36
C ALA A 116 -13.04 -8.40 7.15
N ASP A 117 -13.76 -7.28 7.33
CA ASP A 117 -14.51 -6.64 6.25
C ASP A 117 -13.58 -6.07 5.17
N LEU A 118 -12.48 -5.41 5.57
CA LEU A 118 -11.47 -4.91 4.64
C LEU A 118 -10.87 -6.07 3.85
N MET A 119 -10.41 -7.12 4.53
CA MET A 119 -9.77 -8.28 3.91
C MET A 119 -10.71 -9.03 2.96
N ALA A 120 -12.00 -9.09 3.28
CA ALA A 120 -12.98 -9.67 2.38
C ALA A 120 -13.16 -8.86 1.08
N SER A 121 -13.03 -7.54 1.15
CA SER A 121 -13.27 -6.63 0.02
C SER A 121 -12.27 -6.75 -1.11
N ILE A 122 -11.02 -7.21 -0.86
CA ILE A 122 -10.02 -7.39 -1.93
C ILE A 122 -10.43 -8.45 -2.94
N LYS A 123 -11.26 -9.41 -2.55
CA LYS A 123 -11.74 -10.48 -3.42
C LYS A 123 -12.63 -10.00 -4.58
N GLU A 124 -13.08 -8.75 -4.53
CA GLU A 124 -13.79 -8.12 -5.65
C GLU A 124 -12.85 -7.71 -6.79
N TYR A 125 -11.53 -7.73 -6.56
CA TYR A 125 -10.50 -7.33 -7.51
C TYR A 125 -9.60 -8.53 -7.86
N ASN A 126 -9.55 -8.88 -9.15
CA ASN A 126 -8.83 -10.09 -9.59
C ASN A 126 -7.31 -9.93 -9.66
N ASN A 127 -6.82 -8.71 -9.70
CA ASN A 127 -5.41 -8.38 -9.94
C ASN A 127 -4.76 -7.60 -8.79
N LEU A 128 -5.48 -7.34 -7.69
CA LEU A 128 -4.96 -6.56 -6.58
C LEU A 128 -4.72 -7.42 -5.35
N VAL A 129 -3.66 -7.07 -4.63
CA VAL A 129 -3.42 -7.50 -3.25
C VAL A 129 -3.30 -6.27 -2.35
N PHE A 130 -3.44 -6.45 -1.06
CA PHE A 130 -3.11 -5.37 -0.12
C PHE A 130 -1.60 -5.28 0.11
N GLU A 131 -1.11 -4.05 0.25
CA GLU A 131 0.18 -3.74 0.85
C GLU A 131 -0.05 -3.23 2.27
N GLY A 132 0.51 -3.95 3.26
CA GLY A 132 0.50 -3.53 4.66
C GLY A 132 1.85 -2.94 5.05
N HIS A 133 1.84 -1.75 5.65
CA HIS A 133 3.04 -1.12 6.21
C HIS A 133 3.24 -1.50 7.68
N SER A 134 4.42 -1.15 8.23
CA SER A 134 4.73 -1.36 9.65
C SER A 134 4.55 -2.81 10.11
N THR A 135 4.92 -3.76 9.25
CA THR A 135 4.80 -5.20 9.53
C THR A 135 6.05 -5.78 10.21
N ASP A 136 7.06 -4.95 10.48
CA ASP A 136 8.18 -5.29 11.34
C ASP A 136 7.69 -5.71 12.73
N TYR A 137 8.40 -6.60 13.35
CA TYR A 137 8.14 -7.08 14.72
C TYR A 137 6.80 -7.76 14.98
N GLN A 138 6.01 -8.00 13.93
CA GLN A 138 4.82 -8.84 14.03
C GLN A 138 5.21 -10.29 14.33
N THR A 139 4.38 -10.99 15.09
CA THR A 139 4.60 -12.40 15.35
C THR A 139 4.49 -13.24 14.07
N LYS A 140 5.12 -14.42 14.06
CA LYS A 140 4.99 -15.38 12.94
C LYS A 140 3.53 -15.73 12.64
N ILE A 141 2.68 -15.78 13.68
CA ILE A 141 1.24 -16.05 13.52
C ILE A 141 0.58 -14.86 12.83
N SER A 142 0.80 -13.64 13.32
CA SER A 142 0.24 -12.41 12.74
C SER A 142 0.66 -12.23 11.28
N LEU A 143 1.93 -12.49 10.94
CA LEU A 143 2.40 -12.42 9.55
C LEU A 143 1.72 -13.43 8.65
N ARG A 144 1.53 -14.68 9.13
CA ARG A 144 0.78 -15.70 8.40
C ARG A 144 -0.66 -15.26 8.16
N GLU A 145 -1.34 -14.78 9.19
CA GLU A 145 -2.72 -14.35 9.11
C GLU A 145 -2.89 -13.18 8.14
N LEU A 146 -1.98 -12.19 8.16
CA LEU A 146 -1.97 -11.11 7.17
C LEU A 146 -1.93 -11.64 5.74
N VAL A 147 -1.03 -12.59 5.45
CA VAL A 147 -0.89 -13.18 4.11
C VAL A 147 -2.13 -13.99 3.72
N GLU A 148 -2.64 -14.84 4.61
CA GLU A 148 -3.86 -15.63 4.39
C GLU A 148 -5.07 -14.75 4.10
N ASP A 149 -5.13 -13.55 4.68
CA ASP A 149 -6.24 -12.62 4.56
C ASP A 149 -6.13 -11.70 3.33
N GLY A 150 -5.01 -11.72 2.59
CA GLY A 150 -4.89 -11.00 1.32
C GLY A 150 -3.86 -9.87 1.31
N VAL A 151 -3.04 -9.73 2.37
CA VAL A 151 -1.89 -8.82 2.37
C VAL A 151 -0.74 -9.52 1.65
N GLY A 152 -0.64 -9.30 0.34
CA GLY A 152 0.38 -9.91 -0.51
C GLY A 152 1.75 -9.25 -0.41
N ILE A 153 1.81 -8.01 0.08
CA ILE A 153 3.04 -7.24 0.24
C ILE A 153 3.16 -6.79 1.70
N LEU A 154 4.15 -7.32 2.38
CA LEU A 154 4.51 -6.97 3.75
C LEU A 154 5.70 -6.02 3.74
N LYS A 155 5.44 -4.74 3.97
CA LYS A 155 6.48 -3.73 3.94
C LYS A 155 7.21 -3.66 5.28
N VAL A 156 8.52 -3.88 5.23
CA VAL A 156 9.41 -3.90 6.39
C VAL A 156 10.56 -2.91 6.17
N GLY A 157 11.14 -2.43 7.25
CA GLY A 157 12.24 -1.47 7.22
C GLY A 157 13.26 -1.74 8.33
N PRO A 158 13.12 -1.11 9.52
CA PRO A 158 14.14 -1.15 10.56
C PRO A 158 14.43 -2.56 11.08
N GLY A 159 13.44 -3.46 11.11
CA GLY A 159 13.63 -4.84 11.61
C GLY A 159 14.73 -5.59 10.86
N LEU A 160 14.75 -5.54 9.52
CA LEU A 160 15.80 -6.17 8.72
C LEU A 160 17.17 -5.49 8.91
N THR A 161 17.18 -4.16 9.03
CA THR A 161 18.41 -3.39 9.25
C THR A 161 19.05 -3.76 10.59
N TYR A 162 18.26 -3.92 11.64
CA TYR A 162 18.76 -4.32 12.96
C TYR A 162 19.28 -5.76 12.95
N MET A 163 18.56 -6.69 12.34
CA MET A 163 19.00 -8.09 12.21
C MET A 163 20.34 -8.23 11.46
N MET A 164 20.67 -7.32 10.56
CA MET A 164 21.95 -7.32 9.86
C MET A 164 23.11 -6.78 10.69
N ARG A 165 22.84 -6.12 11.83
CA ARG A 165 23.86 -5.55 12.71
C ARG A 165 24.23 -6.47 13.89
N GLU A 166 23.43 -7.46 14.18
CA GLU A 166 23.67 -8.49 15.21
C GLU A 166 24.50 -9.64 14.63
#